data_2954d712fcdfaab841d85c95c1015ed9
#
_entry.id   2954d712fcdfaab841d85c95c1015ed9
#
_cell.length_a   1.000
_cell.length_b   1.000
_cell.length_c   1.000
_cell.angle_alpha   90.00
_cell.angle_beta   90.00
_cell.angle_gamma   90.00
#
_symmetry.space_group_name_H-M   'P 1'
#
loop_
_entity.id
_entity.type
_entity.pdbx_description
1 polymer ?
#
loop_
_entity_poly.entity_id
_entity_poly.type
_entity_poly.pdbx_seq_one_letter_code
_entity_poly.pdbx_strand_id
1 'polypeptide(L)'
;MKVLDQRHLPDERPATMDEKGKRVFIFPAQVTGFWRNLRTVTEIVLVVFFLVLPWIKIGGHQALLLNIGEGRFSIFGLTFWAHDAPLIFFILAFLTIGLAFITAVWGRIWCGWACPQTVFIDGIFRRLEYLIIGSHVQQRNLAQAPWDVKKFFKLGVLWTLFIIVSLIIAHSFLAYFVGADRLVEMTQHNPGQNWTIFIIMAFLTAVFLFDFGWFREQFCIIVCPYGRFQSVLIDDDSLTVSYDTVRGEPRKGSVKAGETEGDCINCYKCVAVCPTGIDIRNGLQLECIGCTACIDACDEVMEKVEKPKGLIRYATGNALKGLRTKWLRPRVAIYLVLLVV
;
A
#
# COMPACT_ATOMS: atom_id res chain seq x y z
N MET A 1 19.95 8.32 11.94
CA MET A 1 18.64 8.27 11.26
C MET A 1 17.70 9.21 12.02
N LYS A 2 17.19 10.27 11.40
CA LYS A 2 16.23 11.17 12.05
C LYS A 2 14.86 10.49 12.13
N VAL A 3 14.26 10.50 13.30
CA VAL A 3 12.91 10.00 13.58
C VAL A 3 12.03 11.20 13.89
N LEU A 4 10.90 11.28 13.23
CA LEU A 4 9.98 12.41 13.34
C LEU A 4 9.30 12.46 14.72
N ASP A 5 9.26 13.62 15.36
CA ASP A 5 8.29 13.89 16.42
C ASP A 5 6.96 14.20 15.74
N GLN A 6 6.05 13.23 15.78
CA GLN A 6 4.76 13.27 15.06
C GLN A 6 3.79 14.35 15.59
N ARG A 7 4.18 15.11 16.61
CA ARG A 7 3.34 16.15 17.24
C ARG A 7 3.34 17.49 16.50
N HIS A 8 4.32 17.71 15.62
CA HIS A 8 4.46 18.95 14.86
C HIS A 8 4.77 18.62 13.38
N LEU A 9 3.73 18.22 12.62
CA LEU A 9 3.83 18.09 11.18
C LEU A 9 3.54 19.45 10.54
N PRO A 10 4.46 20.02 9.74
CA PRO A 10 4.17 21.23 8.97
C PRO A 10 3.17 20.92 7.85
N ASP A 11 2.22 21.81 7.65
CA ASP A 11 1.07 21.64 6.74
C ASP A 11 1.41 21.48 5.24
N GLU A 12 2.65 21.77 4.82
CA GLU A 12 3.01 21.86 3.39
C GLU A 12 4.02 20.79 2.90
N ARG A 13 4.51 19.92 3.78
CA ARG A 13 5.55 18.94 3.41
C ARG A 13 5.13 17.51 3.67
N PRO A 14 5.54 16.55 2.79
CA PRO A 14 5.35 15.13 3.09
C PRO A 14 5.96 14.77 4.46
N ALA A 15 5.21 14.08 5.29
CA ALA A 15 5.67 13.65 6.62
C ALA A 15 6.95 12.79 6.59
N THR A 16 7.29 12.26 5.41
CA THR A 16 8.46 11.43 5.14
C THR A 16 9.72 12.22 4.81
N MET A 17 9.67 13.57 4.83
CA MET A 17 10.80 14.46 4.55
C MET A 17 11.00 15.49 5.64
N ASP A 18 12.26 15.78 5.99
CA ASP A 18 12.62 16.86 6.91
C ASP A 18 12.75 18.21 6.18
N GLU A 19 13.06 19.29 6.94
CA GLU A 19 13.24 20.64 6.40
C GLU A 19 14.35 20.76 5.36
N LYS A 20 15.29 19.84 5.38
CA LYS A 20 16.44 19.79 4.47
C LYS A 20 16.22 18.82 3.30
N GLY A 21 14.98 18.33 3.09
CA GLY A 21 14.65 17.35 2.07
C GLY A 21 15.20 15.94 2.34
N LYS A 22 15.74 15.68 3.54
CA LYS A 22 16.24 14.35 3.90
C LYS A 22 15.10 13.46 4.34
N ARG A 23 15.19 12.20 3.94
CA ARG A 23 14.21 11.18 4.29
C ARG A 23 14.09 10.97 5.79
N VAL A 24 12.87 10.91 6.27
CA VAL A 24 12.49 10.53 7.62
C VAL A 24 11.81 9.16 7.59
N PHE A 25 12.29 8.22 8.39
CA PHE A 25 11.66 6.91 8.52
C PHE A 25 10.50 6.96 9.51
N ILE A 26 9.37 6.43 9.08
CA ILE A 26 8.16 6.32 9.89
C ILE A 26 8.06 4.89 10.39
N PHE A 27 7.85 4.72 11.70
CA PHE A 27 7.59 3.44 12.35
C PHE A 27 6.15 3.46 12.85
N PRO A 28 5.17 3.00 12.04
CA PRO A 28 3.77 3.05 12.43
C PRO A 28 3.51 2.13 13.63
N ALA A 29 2.63 2.56 14.52
CA ALA A 29 2.18 1.73 15.62
C ALA A 29 1.30 0.60 15.10
N GLN A 30 1.35 -0.55 15.77
CA GLN A 30 0.42 -1.65 15.49
C GLN A 30 -0.98 -1.26 15.95
N VAL A 31 -1.96 -1.64 15.14
CA VAL A 31 -3.38 -1.49 15.43
C VAL A 31 -4.08 -2.82 15.25
N THR A 32 -5.07 -3.08 16.09
CA THR A 32 -5.98 -4.21 16.00
C THR A 32 -7.40 -3.67 15.81
N GLY A 33 -8.21 -4.33 14.98
CA GLY A 33 -9.56 -3.90 14.73
C GLY A 33 -10.17 -4.62 13.54
N PHE A 34 -11.40 -4.29 13.21
CA PHE A 34 -12.15 -4.91 12.11
C PHE A 34 -11.46 -4.69 10.75
N TRP A 35 -11.11 -3.44 10.44
CA TRP A 35 -10.50 -3.08 9.16
C TRP A 35 -9.10 -3.67 9.00
N ARG A 36 -8.31 -3.67 10.10
CA ARG A 36 -6.98 -4.29 10.08
C ARG A 36 -7.04 -5.79 9.84
N ASN A 37 -7.99 -6.49 10.47
CA ASN A 37 -8.16 -7.92 10.27
C ASN A 37 -8.60 -8.24 8.84
N LEU A 38 -9.59 -7.51 8.31
CA LEU A 38 -10.05 -7.67 6.94
C LEU A 38 -8.92 -7.41 5.93
N ARG A 39 -8.15 -6.35 6.13
CA ARG A 39 -7.00 -6.03 5.30
C ARG A 39 -5.91 -7.10 5.38
N THR A 40 -5.66 -7.66 6.57
CA THR A 40 -4.72 -8.76 6.76
C THR A 40 -5.11 -9.99 5.93
N VAL A 41 -6.39 -10.35 5.92
CA VAL A 41 -6.89 -11.47 5.09
C VAL A 41 -6.68 -11.16 3.61
N THR A 42 -7.04 -9.95 3.16
CA THR A 42 -6.83 -9.51 1.77
C THR A 42 -5.35 -9.56 1.38
N GLU A 43 -4.45 -9.06 2.23
CA GLU A 43 -3.01 -9.10 2.01
C GLU A 43 -2.49 -10.53 1.85
N ILE A 44 -2.91 -11.45 2.74
CA ILE A 44 -2.52 -12.87 2.67
C ILE A 44 -3.03 -13.52 1.38
N VAL A 45 -4.30 -13.32 1.04
CA VAL A 45 -4.89 -13.88 -0.18
C VAL A 45 -4.15 -13.40 -1.43
N LEU A 46 -3.86 -12.09 -1.52
CA LEU A 46 -3.17 -11.52 -2.67
C LEU A 46 -1.70 -11.97 -2.77
N VAL A 47 -1.00 -12.08 -1.65
CA VAL A 47 0.38 -12.61 -1.62
C VAL A 47 0.40 -14.07 -2.06
N VAL A 48 -0.48 -14.90 -1.50
CA VAL A 48 -0.58 -16.32 -1.86
C VAL A 48 -0.94 -16.47 -3.34
N PHE A 49 -1.92 -15.70 -3.82
CA PHE A 49 -2.30 -15.68 -5.23
C PHE A 49 -1.13 -15.33 -6.14
N PHE A 50 -0.39 -14.26 -5.82
CA PHE A 50 0.79 -13.86 -6.58
C PHE A 50 1.88 -14.93 -6.59
N LEU A 51 2.17 -15.54 -5.44
CA LEU A 51 3.25 -16.53 -5.33
C LEU A 51 2.88 -17.87 -5.97
N VAL A 52 1.62 -18.30 -5.91
CA VAL A 52 1.18 -19.64 -6.32
C VAL A 52 0.72 -19.68 -7.78
N LEU A 53 0.12 -18.61 -8.30
CA LEU A 53 -0.48 -18.58 -9.64
C LEU A 53 0.46 -19.02 -10.78
N PRO A 54 1.77 -18.65 -10.82
CA PRO A 54 2.65 -19.10 -11.88
C PRO A 54 2.95 -20.61 -11.86
N TRP A 55 2.71 -21.29 -10.74
CA TRP A 55 2.95 -22.73 -10.57
C TRP A 55 1.72 -23.58 -10.90
N ILE A 56 0.55 -22.95 -11.05
CA ILE A 56 -0.69 -23.65 -11.41
C ILE A 56 -0.69 -23.90 -12.92
N LYS A 57 -1.05 -25.11 -13.32
CA LYS A 57 -1.23 -25.51 -14.72
C LYS A 57 -2.69 -25.82 -15.01
N ILE A 58 -3.20 -25.26 -16.10
CA ILE A 58 -4.56 -25.49 -16.61
C ILE A 58 -4.44 -25.97 -18.06
N GLY A 59 -4.98 -27.15 -18.37
CA GLY A 59 -4.91 -27.70 -19.70
C GLY A 59 -3.48 -27.96 -20.21
N GLY A 60 -2.52 -28.22 -19.29
CA GLY A 60 -1.12 -28.47 -19.65
C GLY A 60 -0.27 -27.19 -19.83
N HIS A 61 -0.89 -26.01 -19.73
CA HIS A 61 -0.22 -24.72 -19.81
C HIS A 61 -0.24 -24.01 -18.46
N GLN A 62 0.78 -23.17 -18.21
CA GLN A 62 0.81 -22.32 -17.02
C GLN A 62 -0.43 -21.41 -17.01
N ALA A 63 -1.09 -21.27 -15.84
CA ALA A 63 -2.33 -20.51 -15.69
C ALA A 63 -2.20 -19.05 -16.10
N LEU A 64 -1.05 -18.43 -15.82
CA LEU A 64 -0.72 -17.08 -16.28
C LEU A 64 0.75 -17.07 -16.74
N LEU A 65 0.96 -16.88 -18.04
CA LEU A 65 2.28 -16.77 -18.67
C LEU A 65 2.28 -15.57 -19.62
N LEU A 66 3.24 -14.70 -19.48
CA LEU A 66 3.44 -13.50 -20.31
C LEU A 66 4.80 -13.59 -21.02
N ASN A 67 5.03 -14.62 -21.84
CA ASN A 67 6.30 -14.82 -22.50
C ASN A 67 6.48 -13.84 -23.67
N ILE A 68 7.11 -12.71 -23.36
CA ILE A 68 7.37 -11.64 -24.34
C ILE A 68 8.37 -12.10 -25.39
N GLY A 69 9.37 -12.92 -25.02
CA GLY A 69 10.43 -13.36 -25.92
C GLY A 69 9.93 -14.27 -27.05
N GLU A 70 8.91 -15.07 -26.78
CA GLU A 70 8.28 -15.98 -27.77
C GLU A 70 6.96 -15.39 -28.32
N GLY A 71 6.52 -14.21 -27.83
CA GLY A 71 5.23 -13.61 -28.21
C GLY A 71 4.03 -14.49 -27.82
N ARG A 72 4.16 -15.27 -26.75
CA ARG A 72 3.15 -16.23 -26.30
C ARG A 72 2.61 -15.82 -24.93
N PHE A 73 1.31 -15.65 -24.85
CA PHE A 73 0.60 -15.25 -23.63
C PHE A 73 -0.42 -16.33 -23.30
N SER A 74 -0.42 -16.83 -22.06
CA SER A 74 -1.43 -17.75 -21.57
C SER A 74 -2.18 -17.12 -20.40
N ILE A 75 -3.50 -17.09 -20.46
CA ILE A 75 -4.37 -16.54 -19.43
C ILE A 75 -5.48 -17.57 -19.16
N PHE A 76 -5.40 -18.25 -18.02
CA PHE A 76 -6.36 -19.26 -17.56
C PHE A 76 -6.72 -20.34 -18.61
N GLY A 77 -5.68 -20.84 -19.34
CA GLY A 77 -5.84 -21.86 -20.37
C GLY A 77 -6.15 -21.34 -21.78
N LEU A 78 -6.38 -20.04 -21.94
CA LEU A 78 -6.46 -19.39 -23.24
C LEU A 78 -5.05 -18.94 -23.64
N THR A 79 -4.60 -19.34 -24.83
CA THR A 79 -3.29 -18.94 -25.36
C THR A 79 -3.49 -17.90 -26.45
N PHE A 80 -2.80 -16.76 -26.28
CA PHE A 80 -2.74 -15.66 -27.25
C PHE A 80 -1.34 -15.61 -27.85
N TRP A 81 -1.27 -15.25 -29.10
CA TRP A 81 -0.02 -15.08 -29.84
C TRP A 81 0.25 -13.61 -30.16
N ALA A 82 1.43 -13.28 -30.62
CA ALA A 82 1.81 -11.90 -30.93
C ALA A 82 0.86 -11.21 -31.94
N HIS A 83 0.20 -11.97 -32.83
CA HIS A 83 -0.79 -11.43 -33.78
C HIS A 83 -2.12 -11.01 -33.11
N ASP A 84 -2.37 -11.47 -31.89
CA ASP A 84 -3.54 -11.08 -31.07
C ASP A 84 -3.28 -9.80 -30.23
N ALA A 85 -2.21 -9.05 -30.53
CA ALA A 85 -1.85 -7.81 -29.84
C ALA A 85 -3.00 -6.80 -29.66
N PRO A 86 -3.95 -6.64 -30.63
CA PRO A 86 -5.13 -5.80 -30.42
C PRO A 86 -5.98 -6.22 -29.20
N LEU A 87 -6.12 -7.53 -28.93
CA LEU A 87 -6.88 -7.99 -27.76
C LEU A 87 -6.18 -7.63 -26.44
N ILE A 88 -4.84 -7.70 -26.40
CA ILE A 88 -4.06 -7.30 -25.24
C ILE A 88 -4.23 -5.79 -24.97
N PHE A 89 -4.29 -4.98 -26.02
CA PHE A 89 -4.56 -3.55 -25.88
C PHE A 89 -5.92 -3.29 -25.21
N PHE A 90 -6.99 -3.98 -25.65
CA PHE A 90 -8.31 -3.84 -25.02
C PHE A 90 -8.32 -4.29 -23.56
N ILE A 91 -7.62 -5.37 -23.22
CA ILE A 91 -7.48 -5.83 -21.82
C ILE A 91 -6.79 -4.75 -20.96
N LEU A 92 -5.69 -4.18 -21.45
CA LEU A 92 -4.97 -3.14 -20.74
C LEU A 92 -5.79 -1.85 -20.60
N ALA A 93 -6.52 -1.46 -21.67
CA ALA A 93 -7.43 -0.33 -21.65
C ALA A 93 -8.56 -0.54 -20.64
N PHE A 94 -9.18 -1.72 -20.62
CA PHE A 94 -10.21 -2.09 -19.64
C PHE A 94 -9.69 -2.02 -18.20
N LEU A 95 -8.50 -2.55 -17.93
CA LEU A 95 -7.89 -2.48 -16.60
C LEU A 95 -7.60 -1.04 -16.18
N THR A 96 -7.10 -0.21 -17.09
CA THR A 96 -6.78 1.20 -16.82
C THR A 96 -8.03 2.02 -16.55
N ILE A 97 -9.07 1.87 -17.39
CA ILE A 97 -10.35 2.56 -17.21
C ILE A 97 -11.06 2.03 -15.94
N GLY A 98 -11.00 0.73 -15.69
CA GLY A 98 -11.52 0.10 -14.49
C GLY A 98 -10.88 0.65 -13.21
N LEU A 99 -9.57 0.85 -13.22
CA LEU A 99 -8.85 1.45 -12.11
C LEU A 99 -9.23 2.93 -11.92
N ALA A 100 -9.42 3.69 -13.00
CA ALA A 100 -9.90 5.07 -12.95
C ALA A 100 -11.34 5.14 -12.40
N PHE A 101 -12.22 4.23 -12.81
CA PHE A 101 -13.58 4.09 -12.29
C PHE A 101 -13.58 3.80 -10.78
N ILE A 102 -12.82 2.78 -10.34
CA ILE A 102 -12.68 2.43 -8.93
C ILE A 102 -12.22 3.65 -8.13
N THR A 103 -11.24 4.39 -8.63
CA THR A 103 -10.71 5.59 -7.96
C THR A 103 -11.74 6.70 -7.88
N ALA A 104 -12.48 6.95 -8.94
CA ALA A 104 -13.53 7.97 -8.94
C ALA A 104 -14.62 7.66 -7.90
N VAL A 105 -14.99 6.41 -7.70
CA VAL A 105 -16.06 6.00 -6.78
C VAL A 105 -15.55 5.80 -5.35
N TRP A 106 -14.50 4.99 -5.18
CA TRP A 106 -13.98 4.54 -3.88
C TRP A 106 -12.63 5.16 -3.51
N GLY A 107 -12.22 6.23 -4.18
CA GLY A 107 -10.99 6.93 -3.87
C GLY A 107 -9.77 6.02 -3.93
N ARG A 108 -9.00 5.95 -2.84
CA ARG A 108 -7.72 5.24 -2.78
C ARG A 108 -7.80 3.81 -2.27
N ILE A 109 -8.94 3.15 -2.42
CA ILE A 109 -9.11 1.77 -1.95
C ILE A 109 -8.09 0.82 -2.58
N TRP A 110 -7.80 0.99 -3.88
CA TRP A 110 -6.79 0.18 -4.56
C TRP A 110 -5.42 0.27 -3.87
N CYS A 111 -4.95 1.48 -3.58
CA CYS A 111 -3.64 1.69 -2.95
C CYS A 111 -3.55 1.06 -1.56
N GLY A 112 -4.62 1.12 -0.78
CA GLY A 112 -4.63 0.60 0.58
C GLY A 112 -4.81 -0.91 0.68
N TRP A 113 -5.45 -1.56 -0.32
CA TRP A 113 -5.96 -2.92 -0.18
C TRP A 113 -5.41 -3.91 -1.20
N ALA A 114 -5.22 -3.49 -2.46
CA ALA A 114 -4.88 -4.39 -3.55
C ALA A 114 -3.56 -4.07 -4.27
N CYS A 115 -3.00 -2.89 -4.06
CA CYS A 115 -1.74 -2.51 -4.71
C CYS A 115 -0.60 -3.40 -4.21
N PRO A 116 0.16 -4.06 -5.10
CA PRO A 116 1.27 -4.94 -4.72
C PRO A 116 2.28 -4.25 -3.80
N GLN A 117 2.59 -2.96 -4.04
CA GLN A 117 3.49 -2.17 -3.21
C GLN A 117 3.08 -2.21 -1.73
N THR A 118 1.83 -1.90 -1.45
CA THR A 118 1.32 -1.84 -0.08
C THR A 118 1.14 -3.24 0.52
N VAL A 119 0.67 -4.19 -0.29
CA VAL A 119 0.45 -5.58 0.11
C VAL A 119 1.75 -6.26 0.53
N PHE A 120 2.84 -6.10 -0.23
CA PHE A 120 4.13 -6.69 0.15
C PHE A 120 4.75 -5.97 1.35
N ILE A 121 4.72 -4.63 1.39
CA ILE A 121 5.29 -3.87 2.52
C ILE A 121 4.59 -4.22 3.83
N ASP A 122 3.27 -4.10 3.90
CA ASP A 122 2.53 -4.32 5.14
C ASP A 122 2.30 -5.81 5.46
N GLY A 123 2.07 -6.62 4.41
CA GLY A 123 1.78 -8.05 4.55
C GLY A 123 2.99 -8.87 4.93
N ILE A 124 4.21 -8.47 4.52
CA ILE A 124 5.42 -9.25 4.74
C ILE A 124 6.51 -8.44 5.46
N PHE A 125 7.05 -7.38 4.83
CA PHE A 125 8.24 -6.69 5.34
C PHE A 125 8.04 -6.07 6.71
N ARG A 126 6.94 -5.39 6.95
CA ARG A 126 6.62 -4.83 8.28
C ARG A 126 6.35 -5.89 9.33
N ARG A 127 5.73 -7.02 8.96
CA ARG A 127 5.54 -8.12 9.90
C ARG A 127 6.85 -8.73 10.35
N LEU A 128 7.82 -8.88 9.45
CA LEU A 128 9.17 -9.31 9.80
C LEU A 128 9.86 -8.32 10.74
N GLU A 129 9.70 -7.01 10.53
CA GLU A 129 10.22 -6.01 11.48
C GLU A 129 9.61 -6.15 12.87
N TYR A 130 8.30 -6.31 12.95
CA TYR A 130 7.63 -6.53 14.23
C TYR A 130 8.08 -7.83 14.91
N LEU A 131 8.31 -8.88 14.14
CA LEU A 131 8.76 -10.17 14.68
C LEU A 131 10.19 -10.11 15.23
N ILE A 132 11.11 -9.46 14.51
CA ILE A 132 12.55 -9.45 14.86
C ILE A 132 12.91 -8.32 15.82
N ILE A 133 12.41 -7.12 15.57
CA ILE A 133 12.78 -5.93 16.36
C ILE A 133 11.76 -5.71 17.48
N GLY A 134 10.47 -5.92 17.20
CA GLY A 134 9.36 -5.72 18.13
C GLY A 134 8.54 -4.47 17.81
N SER A 135 7.94 -3.85 18.84
CA SER A 135 7.01 -2.73 18.70
C SER A 135 7.64 -1.50 18.03
N HIS A 136 6.79 -0.60 17.50
CA HIS A 136 7.22 0.65 16.88
C HIS A 136 8.16 1.49 17.76
N VAL A 137 7.96 1.48 19.09
CA VAL A 137 8.85 2.15 20.04
C VAL A 137 10.24 1.50 20.05
N GLN A 138 10.28 0.16 20.05
CA GLN A 138 11.55 -0.58 20.01
C GLN A 138 12.27 -0.37 18.69
N GLN A 139 11.55 -0.33 17.56
CA GLN A 139 12.13 -0.02 16.25
C GLN A 139 12.74 1.38 16.21
N ARG A 140 12.02 2.38 16.74
CA ARG A 140 12.49 3.77 16.84
C ARG A 140 13.72 3.90 17.73
N ASN A 141 13.70 3.25 18.91
CA ASN A 141 14.84 3.24 19.82
C ASN A 141 16.06 2.55 19.21
N LEU A 142 15.87 1.40 18.55
CA LEU A 142 16.94 0.71 17.83
C LEU A 142 17.53 1.57 16.71
N ALA A 143 16.70 2.31 15.99
CA ALA A 143 17.14 3.21 14.93
C ALA A 143 18.06 4.32 15.45
N GLN A 144 17.75 4.87 16.64
CA GLN A 144 18.50 5.96 17.28
C GLN A 144 19.72 5.47 18.10
N ALA A 145 19.70 4.21 18.54
CA ALA A 145 20.77 3.63 19.34
C ALA A 145 22.12 3.65 18.61
N PRO A 146 23.25 3.81 19.34
CA PRO A 146 24.58 3.62 18.78
C PRO A 146 24.76 2.20 18.24
N TRP A 147 25.75 1.99 17.40
CA TRP A 147 26.09 0.66 16.90
C TRP A 147 26.63 -0.22 18.02
N ASP A 148 25.94 -1.31 18.29
CA ASP A 148 26.30 -2.36 19.25
C ASP A 148 26.10 -3.74 18.59
N VAL A 149 26.76 -4.77 19.14
CA VAL A 149 26.66 -6.17 18.66
C VAL A 149 25.20 -6.64 18.56
N LYS A 150 24.37 -6.29 19.53
CA LYS A 150 22.95 -6.62 19.55
C LYS A 150 22.19 -5.97 18.40
N LYS A 151 22.49 -4.69 18.08
CA LYS A 151 21.92 -3.98 16.95
C LYS A 151 22.35 -4.60 15.64
N PHE A 152 23.66 -4.89 15.50
CA PHE A 152 24.22 -5.54 14.31
C PHE A 152 23.57 -6.89 14.03
N PHE A 153 23.42 -7.73 15.05
CA PHE A 153 22.80 -9.06 14.90
C PHE A 153 21.31 -8.94 14.51
N LYS A 154 20.51 -8.09 15.20
CA LYS A 154 19.10 -7.90 14.86
C LYS A 154 18.89 -7.38 13.45
N LEU A 155 19.65 -6.38 13.05
CA LEU A 155 19.57 -5.84 11.69
C LEU A 155 20.09 -6.84 10.66
N GLY A 156 21.15 -7.59 10.97
CA GLY A 156 21.68 -8.64 10.11
C GLY A 156 20.64 -9.71 9.81
N VAL A 157 19.99 -10.26 10.84
CA VAL A 157 18.90 -11.23 10.67
C VAL A 157 17.76 -10.64 9.85
N LEU A 158 17.34 -9.41 10.14
CA LEU A 158 16.25 -8.76 9.42
C LEU A 158 16.58 -8.60 7.92
N TRP A 159 17.77 -8.07 7.60
CA TRP A 159 18.16 -7.88 6.20
C TRP A 159 18.35 -9.20 5.46
N THR A 160 18.84 -10.25 6.13
CA THR A 160 18.91 -11.59 5.54
C THR A 160 17.52 -12.11 5.18
N LEU A 161 16.53 -11.94 6.07
CA LEU A 161 15.15 -12.31 5.76
C LEU A 161 14.56 -11.46 4.62
N PHE A 162 14.86 -10.17 4.57
CA PHE A 162 14.44 -9.30 3.47
C PHE A 162 15.03 -9.76 2.12
N ILE A 163 16.30 -10.18 2.09
CA ILE A 163 16.93 -10.73 0.88
C ILE A 163 16.22 -12.01 0.45
N ILE A 164 15.97 -12.93 1.38
CA ILE A 164 15.29 -14.21 1.07
C ILE A 164 13.90 -13.96 0.50
N VAL A 165 13.11 -13.08 1.14
CA VAL A 165 11.76 -12.74 0.67
C VAL A 165 11.81 -12.04 -0.68
N SER A 166 12.72 -11.10 -0.89
CA SER A 166 12.89 -10.42 -2.17
C SER A 166 13.28 -11.39 -3.29
N LEU A 167 14.11 -12.40 -2.98
CA LEU A 167 14.48 -13.46 -3.91
C LEU A 167 13.26 -14.32 -4.29
N ILE A 168 12.42 -14.70 -3.32
CA ILE A 168 11.19 -15.46 -3.58
C ILE A 168 10.23 -14.65 -4.46
N ILE A 169 10.05 -13.36 -4.16
CA ILE A 169 9.20 -12.46 -4.97
C ILE A 169 9.76 -12.33 -6.38
N ALA A 170 11.08 -12.16 -6.55
CA ALA A 170 11.74 -12.05 -7.84
C ALA A 170 11.61 -13.34 -8.67
N HIS A 171 11.76 -14.51 -8.05
CA HIS A 171 11.54 -15.80 -8.71
C HIS A 171 10.09 -15.95 -9.18
N SER A 172 9.12 -15.70 -8.32
CA SER A 172 7.71 -15.77 -8.69
C SER A 172 7.36 -14.75 -9.79
N PHE A 173 7.90 -13.54 -9.72
CA PHE A 173 7.71 -12.54 -10.74
C PHE A 173 8.30 -12.97 -12.09
N LEU A 174 9.54 -13.46 -12.10
CA LEU A 174 10.19 -13.92 -13.32
C LEU A 174 9.51 -15.16 -13.92
N ALA A 175 8.94 -16.04 -13.09
CA ALA A 175 8.18 -17.21 -13.55
C ALA A 175 6.96 -16.85 -14.40
N TYR A 176 6.35 -15.65 -14.22
CA TYR A 176 5.29 -15.17 -15.11
C TYR A 176 5.76 -14.86 -16.52
N PHE A 177 7.04 -14.55 -16.72
CA PHE A 177 7.60 -14.15 -18.02
C PHE A 177 8.38 -15.25 -18.72
N VAL A 178 9.14 -16.03 -17.97
CA VAL A 178 10.00 -17.09 -18.53
C VAL A 178 9.28 -18.45 -18.59
N GLY A 179 8.31 -18.64 -17.70
CA GLY A 179 7.66 -19.91 -17.44
C GLY A 179 8.27 -20.62 -16.22
N ALA A 180 7.41 -21.15 -15.36
CA ALA A 180 7.82 -21.73 -14.08
C ALA A 180 8.75 -22.96 -14.26
N ASP A 181 8.40 -23.89 -15.14
CA ASP A 181 9.21 -25.10 -15.38
C ASP A 181 10.60 -24.76 -15.92
N ARG A 182 10.64 -23.88 -16.92
CA ARG A 182 11.90 -23.43 -17.55
C ARG A 182 12.79 -22.69 -16.55
N LEU A 183 12.17 -21.87 -15.68
CA LEU A 183 12.92 -21.14 -14.65
C LEU A 183 13.52 -22.10 -13.62
N VAL A 184 12.79 -23.13 -13.18
CA VAL A 184 13.30 -24.17 -12.27
C VAL A 184 14.47 -24.92 -12.92
N GLU A 185 14.34 -25.35 -14.17
CA GLU A 185 15.42 -26.02 -14.91
C GLU A 185 16.68 -25.13 -14.97
N MET A 186 16.51 -23.83 -15.32
CA MET A 186 17.63 -22.89 -15.40
C MET A 186 18.30 -22.64 -14.04
N THR A 187 17.55 -22.67 -12.94
CA THR A 187 18.11 -22.45 -11.60
C THR A 187 18.79 -23.67 -11.02
N GLN A 188 18.51 -24.88 -11.53
CA GLN A 188 19.19 -26.13 -11.16
C GLN A 188 20.55 -26.31 -11.85
N HIS A 189 20.79 -25.60 -12.96
CA HIS A 189 22.04 -25.63 -13.69
C HIS A 189 23.03 -24.55 -13.20
N ASN A 190 24.30 -24.73 -13.58
CA ASN A 190 25.33 -23.74 -13.23
C ASN A 190 24.97 -22.34 -13.80
N PRO A 191 25.05 -21.26 -13.00
CA PRO A 191 24.80 -19.90 -13.46
C PRO A 191 25.49 -19.48 -14.75
N GLY A 192 26.70 -20.04 -15.00
CA GLY A 192 27.47 -19.79 -16.23
C GLY A 192 26.78 -20.22 -17.52
N GLN A 193 25.83 -21.16 -17.46
CA GLN A 193 25.07 -21.62 -18.63
C GLN A 193 23.90 -20.72 -18.97
N ASN A 194 23.33 -20.00 -17.95
CA ASN A 194 22.17 -19.12 -18.06
C ASN A 194 22.47 -17.73 -17.49
N TRP A 195 23.61 -17.16 -17.87
CA TRP A 195 24.13 -15.92 -17.29
C TRP A 195 23.16 -14.74 -17.37
N THR A 196 22.43 -14.60 -18.48
CA THR A 196 21.44 -13.54 -18.68
C THR A 196 20.31 -13.63 -17.66
N ILE A 197 19.74 -14.82 -17.43
CA ILE A 197 18.65 -15.01 -16.46
C ILE A 197 19.16 -14.79 -15.04
N PHE A 198 20.39 -15.22 -14.75
CA PHE A 198 21.02 -14.98 -13.44
C PHE A 198 21.17 -13.47 -13.13
N ILE A 199 21.66 -12.70 -14.11
CA ILE A 199 21.79 -11.23 -13.94
C ILE A 199 20.40 -10.58 -13.75
N ILE A 200 19.40 -10.96 -14.56
CA ILE A 200 18.05 -10.42 -14.44
C ILE A 200 17.47 -10.75 -13.06
N MET A 201 17.66 -11.99 -12.57
CA MET A 201 17.21 -12.39 -11.25
C MET A 201 17.88 -11.61 -10.13
N ALA A 202 19.19 -11.43 -10.19
CA ALA A 202 19.95 -10.66 -9.22
C ALA A 202 19.52 -9.17 -9.22
N PHE A 203 19.32 -8.60 -10.40
CA PHE A 203 18.83 -7.23 -10.57
C PHE A 203 17.42 -7.05 -9.99
N LEU A 204 16.47 -7.92 -10.34
CA LEU A 204 15.10 -7.86 -9.81
C LEU A 204 15.08 -8.04 -8.28
N THR A 205 15.89 -8.96 -7.74
CA THR A 205 16.03 -9.14 -6.31
C THR A 205 16.53 -7.85 -5.63
N ALA A 206 17.54 -7.21 -6.20
CA ALA A 206 18.07 -5.94 -5.69
C ALA A 206 17.02 -4.81 -5.76
N VAL A 207 16.26 -4.73 -6.85
CA VAL A 207 15.17 -3.73 -7.00
C VAL A 207 14.08 -3.95 -5.96
N PHE A 208 13.59 -5.18 -5.78
CA PHE A 208 12.56 -5.48 -4.78
C PHE A 208 13.06 -5.27 -3.35
N LEU A 209 14.31 -5.65 -3.07
CA LEU A 209 14.94 -5.41 -1.77
C LEU A 209 15.06 -3.92 -1.47
N PHE A 210 15.50 -3.13 -2.45
CA PHE A 210 15.59 -1.68 -2.33
C PHE A 210 14.21 -1.06 -2.12
N ASP A 211 13.24 -1.43 -2.96
CA ASP A 211 11.91 -0.84 -2.93
C ASP A 211 11.14 -1.20 -1.64
N PHE A 212 10.97 -2.48 -1.34
CA PHE A 212 10.18 -2.91 -0.17
C PHE A 212 10.96 -2.81 1.14
N GLY A 213 12.27 -3.00 1.13
CA GLY A 213 13.12 -2.94 2.33
C GLY A 213 13.46 -1.51 2.76
N TRP A 214 13.75 -0.63 1.81
CA TRP A 214 14.25 0.71 2.11
C TRP A 214 13.36 1.82 1.56
N PHE A 215 12.96 1.82 0.29
CA PHE A 215 12.24 2.92 -0.35
C PHE A 215 10.77 3.01 0.08
N ARG A 216 10.06 1.92 0.14
CA ARG A 216 8.71 1.75 0.73
C ARG A 216 7.68 2.76 0.22
N GLU A 217 7.03 3.47 1.15
CA GLU A 217 5.99 4.45 0.84
C GLU A 217 6.49 5.64 0.03
N GLN A 218 7.80 5.87 -0.02
CA GLN A 218 8.38 6.89 -0.90
C GLN A 218 8.07 6.61 -2.38
N PHE A 219 7.99 5.34 -2.75
CA PHE A 219 7.56 4.95 -4.08
C PHE A 219 6.18 5.53 -4.42
N CYS A 220 5.21 5.38 -3.51
CA CYS A 220 3.85 5.88 -3.70
C CYS A 220 3.78 7.41 -3.76
N ILE A 221 4.64 8.11 -3.01
CA ILE A 221 4.62 9.57 -2.89
C ILE A 221 5.37 10.24 -4.05
N ILE A 222 6.52 9.68 -4.46
CA ILE A 222 7.45 10.35 -5.38
C ILE A 222 7.37 9.76 -6.78
N VAL A 223 7.40 8.43 -6.91
CA VAL A 223 7.61 7.72 -8.19
C VAL A 223 6.29 7.31 -8.84
N CYS A 224 5.30 6.87 -8.07
CA CYS A 224 4.08 6.30 -8.61
C CYS A 224 3.22 7.37 -9.33
N PRO A 225 3.08 7.31 -10.67
CA PRO A 225 2.26 8.29 -11.40
C PRO A 225 0.78 8.19 -11.01
N TYR A 226 0.30 6.97 -10.73
CA TYR A 226 -1.07 6.74 -10.32
C TYR A 226 -1.41 7.46 -9.01
N GLY A 227 -0.49 7.53 -8.04
CA GLY A 227 -0.68 8.28 -6.80
C GLY A 227 -0.99 9.77 -7.03
N ARG A 228 -0.42 10.36 -8.08
CA ARG A 228 -0.69 11.75 -8.49
C ARG A 228 -1.97 11.88 -9.32
N PHE A 229 -2.23 10.97 -10.26
CA PHE A 229 -3.47 10.97 -11.03
C PHE A 229 -4.73 10.83 -10.17
N GLN A 230 -4.64 10.12 -9.06
CA GLN A 230 -5.75 9.97 -8.13
C GLN A 230 -6.30 11.30 -7.61
N SER A 231 -5.43 12.30 -7.38
CA SER A 231 -5.88 13.61 -6.88
C SER A 231 -6.82 14.34 -7.86
N VAL A 232 -6.67 14.06 -9.17
CA VAL A 232 -7.54 14.61 -10.23
C VAL A 232 -8.84 13.81 -10.37
N LEU A 233 -8.79 12.51 -10.05
CA LEU A 233 -9.93 11.59 -10.17
C LEU A 233 -10.89 11.66 -8.98
N ILE A 234 -10.37 11.99 -7.78
CA ILE A 234 -11.12 12.09 -6.53
C ILE A 234 -11.81 13.46 -6.46
N ASP A 235 -13.07 13.48 -6.04
CA ASP A 235 -13.86 14.69 -5.80
C ASP A 235 -14.69 14.56 -4.50
N ASP A 236 -15.53 15.56 -4.20
CA ASP A 236 -16.35 15.61 -2.97
C ASP A 236 -17.39 14.48 -2.86
N ASP A 237 -17.68 13.77 -3.95
CA ASP A 237 -18.58 12.61 -3.97
C ASP A 237 -17.82 11.26 -3.96
N SER A 238 -16.50 11.26 -3.97
CA SER A 238 -15.69 10.05 -3.86
C SER A 238 -15.61 9.57 -2.40
N LEU A 239 -15.70 8.25 -2.20
CA LEU A 239 -15.63 7.65 -0.87
C LEU A 239 -14.17 7.58 -0.42
N THR A 240 -13.81 8.30 0.63
CA THR A 240 -12.45 8.34 1.17
C THR A 240 -12.44 8.14 2.68
N VAL A 241 -11.28 7.73 3.22
CA VAL A 241 -11.08 7.73 4.68
C VAL A 241 -10.99 9.18 5.13
N SER A 242 -11.92 9.62 5.96
CA SER A 242 -12.07 11.02 6.33
C SER A 242 -12.36 11.19 7.82
N TYR A 243 -11.88 12.28 8.37
CA TYR A 243 -12.18 12.73 9.73
C TYR A 243 -13.42 13.61 9.71
N ASP A 244 -14.34 13.39 10.63
CA ASP A 244 -15.54 14.18 10.79
C ASP A 244 -15.24 15.46 11.59
N THR A 245 -15.00 16.54 10.88
CA THR A 245 -14.66 17.84 11.49
C THR A 245 -15.84 18.45 12.25
N VAL A 246 -17.08 18.22 11.80
CA VAL A 246 -18.29 18.78 12.47
C VAL A 246 -18.45 18.17 13.86
N ARG A 247 -18.18 16.89 13.96
CA ARG A 247 -18.28 16.17 15.24
C ARG A 247 -17.03 16.31 16.10
N GLY A 248 -15.85 16.38 15.47
CA GLY A 248 -14.56 16.30 16.14
C GLY A 248 -13.93 17.61 16.59
N GLU A 249 -14.34 18.74 15.99
CA GLU A 249 -13.80 20.05 16.34
C GLU A 249 -14.79 20.85 17.22
N PRO A 250 -14.32 21.75 18.10
CA PRO A 250 -12.93 21.99 18.47
C PRO A 250 -12.34 20.85 19.31
N ARG A 251 -11.08 20.48 19.02
CA ARG A 251 -10.37 19.40 19.74
C ARG A 251 -10.14 19.75 21.19
N LYS A 252 -10.07 18.74 22.04
CA LYS A 252 -9.70 18.92 23.45
C LYS A 252 -8.38 19.68 23.58
N GLY A 253 -8.41 20.76 24.37
CA GLY A 253 -7.28 21.67 24.58
C GLY A 253 -7.14 22.78 23.52
N SER A 254 -8.03 22.86 22.51
CA SER A 254 -8.09 23.96 21.54
C SER A 254 -9.39 24.77 21.64
N VAL A 255 -10.15 24.55 22.70
CA VAL A 255 -11.48 25.14 22.95
C VAL A 255 -11.35 26.59 23.41
N LYS A 256 -12.07 27.48 22.77
CA LYS A 256 -12.20 28.88 23.25
C LYS A 256 -13.25 28.99 24.34
N ALA A 257 -13.13 30.02 25.18
CA ALA A 257 -14.10 30.24 26.26
C ALA A 257 -15.53 30.35 25.70
N GLY A 258 -16.43 29.44 26.16
CA GLY A 258 -17.83 29.41 25.73
C GLY A 258 -18.16 28.40 24.62
N GLU A 259 -17.18 27.70 24.06
CA GLU A 259 -17.41 26.63 23.08
C GLU A 259 -17.48 25.26 23.78
N THR A 260 -18.28 24.32 23.26
CA THR A 260 -18.33 22.92 23.71
C THR A 260 -17.24 22.13 23.02
N GLU A 261 -16.53 21.29 23.76
CA GLU A 261 -15.54 20.39 23.19
C GLU A 261 -16.15 19.38 22.21
N GLY A 262 -15.51 19.19 21.06
CA GLY A 262 -15.83 18.12 20.14
C GLY A 262 -15.43 16.75 20.67
N ASP A 263 -15.65 15.72 19.87
CA ASP A 263 -15.35 14.34 20.28
C ASP A 263 -13.87 14.01 20.25
N CYS A 264 -13.05 14.74 19.50
CA CYS A 264 -11.63 14.46 19.38
C CYS A 264 -10.84 14.87 20.63
N ILE A 265 -10.30 13.89 21.35
CA ILE A 265 -9.50 14.12 22.57
C ILE A 265 -8.03 14.46 22.30
N ASN A 266 -7.65 14.70 21.04
CA ASN A 266 -6.31 15.10 20.61
C ASN A 266 -5.18 14.11 21.01
N CYS A 267 -5.45 12.80 20.96
CA CYS A 267 -4.52 11.74 21.41
C CYS A 267 -3.42 11.39 20.39
N TYR A 268 -3.49 11.87 19.15
CA TYR A 268 -2.55 11.58 18.05
C TYR A 268 -2.38 10.08 17.68
N LYS A 269 -3.24 9.19 18.16
CA LYS A 269 -3.12 7.76 17.86
C LYS A 269 -3.34 7.48 16.36
N CYS A 270 -4.25 8.21 15.70
CA CYS A 270 -4.48 8.13 14.25
C CYS A 270 -3.22 8.48 13.44
N VAL A 271 -2.40 9.41 13.91
CA VAL A 271 -1.11 9.78 13.29
C VAL A 271 -0.06 8.70 13.55
N ALA A 272 0.00 8.21 14.79
CA ALA A 272 0.98 7.19 15.20
C ALA A 272 0.86 5.86 14.42
N VAL A 273 -0.36 5.47 14.02
CA VAL A 273 -0.61 4.23 13.24
C VAL A 273 -0.47 4.44 11.74
N CYS A 274 -0.34 5.70 11.28
CA CYS A 274 -0.31 6.00 9.86
C CYS A 274 1.03 5.59 9.23
N PRO A 275 1.03 4.72 8.20
CA PRO A 275 2.25 4.29 7.54
C PRO A 275 2.96 5.39 6.76
N THR A 276 2.21 6.38 6.28
CA THR A 276 2.75 7.56 5.59
C THR A 276 2.97 8.75 6.53
N GLY A 277 2.56 8.62 7.81
CA GLY A 277 2.80 9.62 8.87
C GLY A 277 1.95 10.88 8.78
N ILE A 278 0.87 10.88 7.98
CA ILE A 278 -0.02 12.05 7.84
C ILE A 278 -0.91 12.23 9.07
N ASP A 279 -1.36 13.46 9.28
CA ASP A 279 -2.44 13.77 10.20
C ASP A 279 -3.77 13.88 9.45
N ILE A 280 -4.58 12.82 9.51
CA ILE A 280 -5.86 12.74 8.80
C ILE A 280 -6.85 13.81 9.27
N ARG A 281 -6.65 14.42 10.44
CA ARG A 281 -7.50 15.48 10.98
C ARG A 281 -7.38 16.78 10.18
N ASN A 282 -6.31 16.95 9.43
CA ASN A 282 -6.10 18.10 8.53
C ASN A 282 -6.78 17.89 7.16
N GLY A 283 -7.63 16.89 7.04
CA GLY A 283 -8.35 16.56 5.80
C GLY A 283 -7.63 15.54 4.93
N LEU A 284 -8.12 15.38 3.70
CA LEU A 284 -7.56 14.45 2.73
C LEU A 284 -6.22 14.96 2.19
N GLN A 285 -5.16 14.19 2.39
CA GLN A 285 -3.80 14.51 1.93
C GLN A 285 -3.38 13.55 0.81
N LEU A 286 -2.49 14.02 -0.07
CA LEU A 286 -1.98 13.25 -1.22
C LEU A 286 -1.26 11.96 -0.81
N GLU A 287 -0.67 11.93 0.36
CA GLU A 287 0.08 10.80 0.90
C GLU A 287 -0.81 9.73 1.52
N CYS A 288 -2.11 10.01 1.73
CA CYS A 288 -3.05 9.03 2.27
C CYS A 288 -3.20 7.86 1.29
N ILE A 289 -2.91 6.65 1.72
CA ILE A 289 -3.10 5.43 0.91
C ILE A 289 -4.43 4.73 1.14
N GLY A 290 -5.30 5.26 2.00
CA GLY A 290 -6.61 4.65 2.30
C GLY A 290 -6.51 3.32 3.07
N CYS A 291 -5.47 3.13 3.88
CA CYS A 291 -5.20 1.86 4.58
C CYS A 291 -6.09 1.57 5.80
N THR A 292 -6.96 2.49 6.19
CA THR A 292 -7.94 2.38 7.28
C THR A 292 -7.40 2.20 8.71
N ALA A 293 -6.10 2.12 8.91
CA ALA A 293 -5.50 1.94 10.24
C ALA A 293 -5.92 3.02 11.26
N CYS A 294 -6.13 4.26 10.79
CA CYS A 294 -6.60 5.37 11.63
C CYS A 294 -8.06 5.20 12.07
N ILE A 295 -8.90 4.49 11.32
CA ILE A 295 -10.29 4.18 11.70
C ILE A 295 -10.28 3.29 12.95
N ASP A 296 -9.64 2.11 12.87
CA ASP A 296 -9.56 1.17 13.99
C ASP A 296 -8.90 1.80 15.21
N ALA A 297 -7.81 2.56 15.00
CA ALA A 297 -7.11 3.24 16.10
C ALA A 297 -7.96 4.31 16.79
N CYS A 298 -8.78 5.05 16.03
CA CYS A 298 -9.68 6.04 16.58
C CYS A 298 -10.86 5.39 17.30
N ASP A 299 -11.45 4.36 16.72
CA ASP A 299 -12.57 3.64 17.30
C ASP A 299 -12.22 2.98 18.64
N GLU A 300 -11.00 2.41 18.75
CA GLU A 300 -10.49 1.89 20.03
C GLU A 300 -10.39 2.99 21.11
N VAL A 301 -9.99 4.19 20.72
CA VAL A 301 -9.92 5.33 21.65
C VAL A 301 -11.31 5.83 22.01
N MET A 302 -12.21 5.98 21.03
CA MET A 302 -13.59 6.41 21.26
C MET A 302 -14.32 5.48 22.22
N GLU A 303 -14.12 4.16 22.08
CA GLU A 303 -14.69 3.18 22.97
C GLU A 303 -14.18 3.35 24.42
N LYS A 304 -12.87 3.61 24.60
CA LYS A 304 -12.27 3.84 25.93
C LYS A 304 -12.72 5.11 26.62
N VAL A 305 -13.14 6.11 25.85
CA VAL A 305 -13.65 7.41 26.38
C VAL A 305 -15.17 7.49 26.35
N GLU A 306 -15.84 6.36 26.11
CA GLU A 306 -17.31 6.21 26.08
C GLU A 306 -17.99 7.16 25.08
N LYS A 307 -17.31 7.47 23.96
CA LYS A 307 -17.85 8.26 22.86
C LYS A 307 -18.22 7.38 21.67
N PRO A 308 -19.19 7.75 20.82
CA PRO A 308 -19.58 6.95 19.68
C PRO A 308 -18.44 6.75 18.69
N LYS A 309 -18.30 5.53 18.12
CA LYS A 309 -17.33 5.20 17.05
C LYS A 309 -17.59 5.99 15.76
N GLY A 310 -16.66 5.90 14.81
CA GLY A 310 -16.81 6.47 13.47
C GLY A 310 -16.48 7.96 13.38
N LEU A 311 -15.65 8.49 14.27
CA LEU A 311 -15.10 9.83 14.15
C LEU A 311 -14.15 9.94 12.93
N ILE A 312 -13.43 8.85 12.65
CA ILE A 312 -12.74 8.64 11.38
C ILE A 312 -13.42 7.48 10.70
N ARG A 313 -13.90 7.67 9.45
CA ARG A 313 -14.67 6.66 8.71
C ARG A 313 -14.52 6.83 7.21
N TYR A 314 -14.99 5.85 6.46
CA TYR A 314 -15.25 6.05 5.04
C TYR A 314 -16.44 7.00 4.89
N ALA A 315 -16.21 8.13 4.25
CA ALA A 315 -17.23 9.12 3.95
C ALA A 315 -16.88 9.89 2.67
N THR A 316 -17.91 10.48 2.05
CA THR A 316 -17.70 11.45 0.97
C THR A 316 -17.64 12.86 1.58
N GLY A 317 -16.92 13.79 0.95
CA GLY A 317 -16.85 15.19 1.39
C GLY A 317 -18.25 15.80 1.53
N ASN A 318 -19.17 15.50 0.60
CA ASN A 318 -20.56 15.95 0.65
C ASN A 318 -21.32 15.37 1.84
N ALA A 319 -21.14 14.07 2.15
CA ALA A 319 -21.81 13.45 3.30
C ALA A 319 -21.34 14.05 4.64
N LEU A 320 -20.05 14.42 4.76
CA LEU A 320 -19.53 15.12 5.96
C LEU A 320 -20.11 16.53 6.11
N LYS A 321 -20.47 17.18 5.01
CA LYS A 321 -21.15 18.49 4.99
C LYS A 321 -22.68 18.37 5.13
N GLY A 322 -23.22 17.16 5.35
CA GLY A 322 -24.67 16.89 5.41
C GLY A 322 -25.39 16.97 4.06
N LEU A 323 -24.64 16.98 2.95
CA LEU A 323 -25.19 17.00 1.60
C LEU A 323 -25.37 15.58 1.05
N ARG A 324 -26.28 15.42 0.06
CA ARG A 324 -26.49 14.14 -0.60
C ARG A 324 -25.31 13.79 -1.51
N THR A 325 -24.77 12.58 -1.38
CA THR A 325 -23.75 12.03 -2.28
C THR A 325 -24.38 11.66 -3.63
N LYS A 326 -23.76 12.12 -4.71
CA LYS A 326 -24.14 11.77 -6.09
C LYS A 326 -23.30 10.64 -6.60
N TRP A 327 -23.80 9.41 -6.53
CA TRP A 327 -23.07 8.22 -7.03
C TRP A 327 -22.95 8.20 -8.56
N LEU A 328 -24.06 8.50 -9.28
CA LEU A 328 -24.10 8.62 -10.74
C LEU A 328 -23.85 10.09 -11.15
N ARG A 329 -22.62 10.41 -11.40
CA ARG A 329 -22.17 11.71 -11.89
C ARG A 329 -21.53 11.55 -13.27
N PRO A 330 -21.40 12.63 -14.08
CA PRO A 330 -20.97 12.53 -15.48
C PRO A 330 -19.67 11.74 -15.65
N ARG A 331 -18.67 11.94 -14.77
CA ARG A 331 -17.40 11.20 -14.82
C ARG A 331 -17.59 9.70 -14.64
N VAL A 332 -18.34 9.30 -13.62
CA VAL A 332 -18.61 7.88 -13.31
C VAL A 332 -19.40 7.24 -14.45
N ALA A 333 -20.40 7.94 -14.99
CA ALA A 333 -21.19 7.49 -16.14
C ALA A 333 -20.31 7.28 -17.39
N ILE A 334 -19.39 8.20 -17.70
CA ILE A 334 -18.46 8.06 -18.83
C ILE A 334 -17.57 6.83 -18.65
N TYR A 335 -16.96 6.64 -17.46
CA TYR A 335 -16.13 5.44 -17.21
C TYR A 335 -16.94 4.15 -17.30
N LEU A 336 -18.19 4.15 -16.81
CA LEU A 336 -19.06 2.99 -16.91
C LEU A 336 -19.37 2.65 -18.37
N VAL A 337 -19.72 3.65 -19.19
CA VAL A 337 -19.97 3.46 -20.62
C VAL A 337 -18.72 2.91 -21.32
N LEU A 338 -17.52 3.48 -21.03
CA LEU A 338 -16.27 3.02 -21.63
C LEU A 338 -15.86 1.60 -21.19
N LEU A 339 -16.37 1.10 -20.06
CA LEU A 339 -16.12 -0.27 -19.60
C LEU A 339 -17.10 -1.28 -20.22
N VAL A 340 -18.27 -0.82 -20.71
CA VAL A 340 -19.31 -1.69 -21.29
C VAL A 340 -19.17 -1.77 -22.82
N VAL A 341 -18.67 -0.73 -23.46
CA VAL A 341 -18.41 -0.65 -24.92
C VAL A 341 -17.07 -1.23 -25.27
#